data_8370f10645e66329c4859417961e38da
#
_entry.id   8370f10645e66329c4859417961e38da
#
_cell.length_a   1.000
_cell.length_b   1.000
_cell.length_c   1.000
_cell.angle_alpha   90.00
_cell.angle_beta   90.00
_cell.angle_gamma   90.00
#
_symmetry.space_group_name_H-M   'P 1'
#
loop_
_entity.id
_entity.type
_entity.pdbx_description
1 polymer ?
#
loop_
_entity_poly.entity_id
_entity_poly.type
_entity_poly.pdbx_seq_one_letter_code
_entity_poly.pdbx_strand_id
1 'polypeptide(L)' 'MGINPNVYMHAIYIFSGGLNKTYIMAVSDNAAVTIESGCTWTLTGNCTISSLTNNGAINFNGYTITLEDGTVLS' A
#
# COMPACT_ATOMS: atom_id res chain seq x y z
N MET A 1 -3.27 16.22 -25.68
CA MET A 1 -3.10 15.91 -25.17
C MET A 1 -3.35 15.60 -24.62
N GLY A 2 -3.32 15.38 -24.41
CA GLY A 2 -3.33 14.89 -23.66
C GLY A 2 -3.41 14.58 -22.96
N ILE A 3 -3.47 14.08 -22.45
CA ILE A 3 -3.44 13.70 -21.61
C ILE A 3 -3.18 13.06 -21.10
N ASN A 4 -3.02 12.69 -20.74
CA ASN A 4 -2.63 12.01 -20.09
C ASN A 4 -2.91 11.60 -19.29
N PRO A 5 -3.11 11.32 -18.96
CA PRO A 5 -3.23 10.90 -18.08
C PRO A 5 -3.26 10.26 -17.49
N ASN A 6 -3.45 9.88 -17.31
CA ASN A 6 -3.38 9.21 -16.63
C ASN A 6 -2.95 8.53 -16.27
N VAL A 7 -3.30 8.23 -17.48
CA VAL A 7 -2.11 7.55 -17.09
C VAL A 7 -1.93 7.57 -15.59
N TYR A 8 -2.67 8.27 -15.03
CA TYR A 8 -2.59 8.44 -13.62
C TYR A 8 -3.60 7.67 -12.87
N MET A 9 -4.08 6.65 -13.49
CA MET A 9 -5.02 5.77 -12.86
C MET A 9 -4.25 4.78 -12.03
N HIS A 10 -3.69 5.24 -10.95
CA HIS A 10 -3.07 4.33 -10.01
C HIS A 10 -4.12 3.42 -9.43
N ALA A 11 -3.74 2.19 -9.19
CA ALA A 11 -4.62 1.27 -8.48
C ALA A 11 -4.85 1.79 -7.06
N ILE A 12 -5.98 1.45 -6.50
CA ILE A 12 -6.32 1.81 -5.14
C ILE A 12 -6.60 0.50 -4.40
N TYR A 13 -5.87 0.28 -3.31
CA TYR A 13 -6.07 -0.88 -2.47
C TYR A 13 -6.60 -0.41 -1.13
N ILE A 14 -7.73 -0.97 -0.71
CA ILE A 14 -8.30 -0.66 0.59
C ILE A 14 -8.43 -1.98 1.33
N PHE A 15 -7.60 -2.14 2.36
CA PHE A 15 -7.62 -3.34 3.18
C PHE A 15 -8.59 -3.10 4.33
N SER A 16 -9.75 -3.72 4.23
CA SER A 16 -10.83 -3.53 5.19
C SER A 16 -11.49 -4.88 5.46
N GLY A 17 -12.51 -4.90 6.27
CA GLY A 17 -13.24 -6.12 6.53
C GLY A 17 -13.38 -6.42 8.00
N GLY A 18 -13.06 -5.46 8.87
CA GLY A 18 -13.28 -5.61 10.30
C GLY A 18 -12.02 -6.04 11.03
N LEU A 19 -12.22 -6.50 12.25
CA LEU A 19 -11.10 -6.78 13.14
C LEU A 19 -10.36 -8.05 12.72
N ASN A 20 -9.06 -8.03 12.94
CA ASN A 20 -8.18 -9.19 12.77
C ASN A 20 -8.11 -9.69 11.32
N LYS A 21 -8.34 -8.79 10.37
CA LYS A 21 -8.23 -9.15 8.97
C LYS A 21 -6.79 -8.94 8.54
N THR A 22 -6.19 -9.96 7.92
CA THR A 22 -4.81 -9.87 7.46
C THR A 22 -4.78 -9.99 5.95
N TYR A 23 -4.05 -9.08 5.30
CA TYR A 23 -3.85 -9.08 3.86
C TYR A 23 -2.38 -9.35 3.60
N ILE A 24 -2.09 -10.42 2.88
CA ILE A 24 -0.73 -10.91 2.68
C ILE A 24 -0.42 -10.75 1.21
N MET A 25 0.37 -9.73 0.85
CA MET A 25 0.71 -9.47 -0.54
C MET A 25 1.77 -8.39 -0.63
N ALA A 26 2.39 -8.26 -1.79
CA ALA A 26 3.25 -7.14 -2.13
C ALA A 26 2.52 -6.27 -3.15
N VAL A 27 2.68 -4.96 -3.03
CA VAL A 27 2.08 -3.99 -3.96
C VAL A 27 3.21 -3.15 -4.50
N SER A 28 3.42 -3.17 -5.81
CA SER A 28 4.54 -2.47 -6.42
C SER A 28 4.16 -1.73 -7.69
N ASP A 29 2.90 -1.30 -7.79
CA ASP A 29 2.39 -0.64 -8.99
C ASP A 29 2.00 0.81 -8.72
N ASN A 30 2.65 1.44 -7.73
CA ASN A 30 2.40 2.83 -7.36
C ASN A 30 0.96 3.07 -6.92
N ALA A 31 0.35 2.09 -6.30
CA ALA A 31 -1.03 2.19 -5.85
C ALA A 31 -1.14 3.10 -4.63
N ALA A 32 -2.33 3.64 -4.42
CA ALA A 32 -2.68 4.27 -3.17
C ALA A 32 -3.22 3.19 -2.24
N VAL A 33 -2.64 3.06 -1.06
CA VAL A 33 -2.98 1.97 -0.14
C VAL A 33 -3.56 2.55 1.14
N THR A 34 -4.70 2.03 1.56
CA THR A 34 -5.34 2.39 2.81
C THR A 34 -5.54 1.11 3.62
N ILE A 35 -5.12 1.14 4.89
CA ILE A 35 -5.34 0.05 5.82
C ILE A 35 -6.32 0.53 6.85
N GLU A 36 -7.49 -0.10 6.90
CA GLU A 36 -8.53 0.28 7.84
C GLU A 36 -8.20 -0.23 9.24
N SER A 37 -8.85 0.36 10.20
CA SER A 37 -8.68 -0.02 11.60
C SER A 37 -8.98 -1.51 11.79
N GLY A 38 -8.13 -2.20 12.52
CA GLY A 38 -8.28 -3.61 12.81
C GLY A 38 -7.70 -4.54 11.76
N CYS A 39 -7.16 -3.99 10.67
CA CYS A 39 -6.57 -4.80 9.61
C CYS A 39 -5.06 -4.73 9.68
N THR A 40 -4.41 -5.77 9.18
CA THR A 40 -2.95 -5.86 9.12
C THR A 40 -2.54 -6.18 7.70
N TRP A 41 -1.53 -5.48 7.21
CA TRP A 41 -0.93 -5.78 5.90
C TRP A 41 0.43 -6.41 6.14
N THR A 42 0.58 -7.65 5.68
CA THR A 42 1.84 -8.39 5.78
C THR A 42 2.49 -8.43 4.42
N LEU A 43 3.71 -7.93 4.33
CA LEU A 43 4.40 -7.82 3.05
C LEU A 43 4.99 -9.16 2.66
N THR A 44 4.97 -9.44 1.36
CA THR A 44 5.62 -10.63 0.80
C THR A 44 6.78 -10.25 -0.10
N GLY A 45 7.08 -8.97 -0.20
CA GLY A 45 8.19 -8.45 -0.98
C GLY A 45 8.28 -6.96 -0.78
N ASN A 46 9.32 -6.34 -1.33
CA ASN A 46 9.44 -4.89 -1.28
C ASN A 46 8.32 -4.25 -2.08
N CYS A 47 7.79 -3.16 -1.57
CA CYS A 47 6.64 -2.50 -2.15
C CYS A 47 7.00 -1.10 -2.61
N THR A 48 6.33 -0.65 -3.67
CA THR A 48 6.43 0.71 -4.17
C THR A 48 5.01 1.21 -4.39
N ILE A 49 4.62 2.21 -3.61
CA ILE A 49 3.26 2.73 -3.64
C ILE A 49 3.30 4.25 -3.72
N SER A 50 2.19 4.86 -4.13
CA SER A 50 2.13 6.30 -4.24
C SER A 50 1.86 6.95 -2.90
N SER A 51 0.97 6.37 -2.10
CA SER A 51 0.63 6.93 -0.81
C SER A 51 0.15 5.82 0.12
N LEU A 52 0.21 6.10 1.41
CA LEU A 52 -0.21 5.12 2.41
C LEU A 52 -1.00 5.83 3.50
N THR A 53 -2.19 5.33 3.75
CA THR A 53 -3.00 5.73 4.89
C THR A 53 -3.12 4.52 5.80
N ASN A 54 -2.48 4.57 6.95
CA ASN A 54 -2.43 3.40 7.83
C ASN A 54 -3.21 3.68 9.11
N ASN A 55 -4.40 3.13 9.19
CA ASN A 55 -5.23 3.16 10.39
C ASN A 55 -5.19 1.82 11.11
N GLY A 56 -4.47 0.86 10.59
CA GLY A 56 -4.32 -0.46 11.18
C GLY A 56 -2.88 -0.74 11.52
N ALA A 57 -2.34 -1.83 10.99
CA ALA A 57 -0.97 -2.23 11.28
C ALA A 57 -0.30 -2.78 10.02
N ILE A 58 1.03 -2.72 10.00
CA ILE A 58 1.82 -3.30 8.92
C ILE A 58 2.85 -4.24 9.55
N ASN A 59 2.91 -5.44 9.02
CA ASN A 59 3.99 -6.36 9.32
C ASN A 59 4.93 -6.35 8.11
N PHE A 60 6.08 -5.68 8.26
CA PHE A 60 7.01 -5.52 7.14
C PHE A 60 7.68 -6.83 6.75
N ASN A 61 7.78 -7.76 7.68
CA ASN A 61 8.28 -9.10 7.36
C ASN A 61 9.67 -9.07 6.71
N GLY A 62 10.48 -8.07 7.07
CA GLY A 62 11.82 -7.94 6.52
C GLY A 62 11.90 -7.17 5.22
N TYR A 63 10.78 -6.69 4.70
CA TYR A 63 10.73 -5.95 3.45
C TYR A 63 10.53 -4.46 3.71
N THR A 64 10.49 -3.68 2.64
CA THR A 64 10.35 -2.22 2.72
C THR A 64 9.20 -1.74 1.86
N ILE A 65 8.69 -0.56 2.20
CA ILE A 65 7.72 0.16 1.39
C ILE A 65 8.34 1.48 1.00
N THR A 66 8.43 1.74 -0.30
CA THR A 66 8.93 3.01 -0.82
C THR A 66 7.75 3.83 -1.33
N LEU A 67 7.63 5.04 -0.83
CA LEU A 67 6.58 5.95 -1.24
C LEU A 67 7.02 6.76 -2.44
N GLU A 68 6.05 7.44 -3.06
CA GLU A 68 6.30 8.18 -4.29
C GLU A 68 7.34 9.28 -4.09
N ASP A 69 7.40 9.86 -2.90
CA ASP A 69 8.35 10.94 -2.61
C ASP A 69 9.73 10.43 -2.22
N GLY A 70 9.96 9.13 -2.30
CA GLY A 70 11.24 8.53 -1.97
C GLY A 70 11.37 8.08 -0.53
N THR A 71 10.35 8.31 0.30
CA THR A 71 10.37 7.85 1.68
C THR A 71 10.34 6.33 1.73
N VAL A 72 11.19 5.74 2.54
CA VAL A 72 11.26 4.28 2.70
C VAL A 72 10.85 3.92 4.10
N LEU A 73 9.86 3.05 4.20
CA LEU A 73 9.35 2.54 5.47
C LEU A 73 9.80 1.10 5.65
N SER A 74 10.10 0.74 6.88
CA SER A 74 10.50 -0.64 7.20
C SER A 74 10.30 -0.98 8.67
#